data_0b9240c1a5e6bf56d44ce0c874e23d08
#
_entry.id   0b9240c1a5e6bf56d44ce0c874e23d08
#
_cell.length_a   1.000
_cell.length_b   1.000
_cell.length_c   1.000
_cell.angle_alpha   90.00
_cell.angle_beta   90.00
_cell.angle_gamma   90.00
#
_symmetry.space_group_name_H-M   'P 1'
#
loop_
_entity.id
_entity.type
_entity.pdbx_description
1 polymer ?
#
loop_
_entity_poly.entity_id
_entity_poly.type
_entity_poly.pdbx_seq_one_letter_code
_entity_poly.pdbx_strand_id
1 'polypeptide(L)'
;CSVSAPERTADRNFASEDPEPLYKEDTWYADFTSNNTIYEKFPFSLWRKTMREVLSEYDLELVQRAHFLGVPALRKAIADYLYRSRGMNVSPECIVIGASIEYLYEKLIKLLPENSVYGAENPGYRKIPRIYEEFGLPWKSIEMDESGVSMASLRESSANIVHVSPEHHYPLGTVTTAGRRQELLSWAAEAADRYIIEDDYDCEFRYSTKSIPALQSMDLNHRVIYMNTFSKSLAPAIRISYMVLPRKLMEHYIARANFYSNSASSCEQYALARFIENGSFERHLSRLKKYYRQEGERLLRIIKQSSLIPSSRIT
;
A
#
# COMPACT_ATOMS: atom_id res chain seq x y z
N CYS A 1 27.64 -37.02 -26.65
CA CYS A 1 26.24 -37.45 -26.79
C CYS A 1 25.44 -36.27 -27.25
N SER A 2 25.11 -36.21 -28.55
CA SER A 2 24.20 -35.22 -29.12
C SER A 2 22.78 -35.67 -28.85
N VAL A 3 22.08 -34.94 -28.00
CA VAL A 3 20.62 -35.09 -27.80
C VAL A 3 19.96 -34.27 -28.90
N SER A 4 19.38 -34.95 -29.92
CA SER A 4 18.54 -34.32 -30.91
C SER A 4 17.29 -33.76 -30.25
N ALA A 5 17.03 -32.48 -30.46
CA ALA A 5 15.78 -31.84 -30.00
C ALA A 5 14.59 -32.55 -30.64
N PRO A 6 13.49 -32.80 -29.93
CA PRO A 6 12.30 -33.39 -30.50
C PRO A 6 11.74 -32.43 -31.57
N GLU A 7 11.45 -32.97 -32.77
CA GLU A 7 10.72 -32.25 -33.82
C GLU A 7 9.38 -31.75 -33.24
N ARG A 8 9.16 -30.43 -33.29
CA ARG A 8 7.84 -29.86 -33.05
C ARG A 8 6.92 -30.34 -34.17
N THR A 9 6.09 -31.32 -33.89
CA THR A 9 4.89 -31.57 -34.69
C THR A 9 4.03 -30.32 -34.60
N ALA A 10 4.06 -29.50 -35.65
CA ALA A 10 3.17 -28.38 -35.77
C ALA A 10 1.75 -28.98 -35.93
N ASP A 11 0.96 -28.90 -34.88
CA ASP A 11 -0.47 -29.13 -34.95
C ASP A 11 -1.08 -28.05 -35.87
N ARG A 12 -1.34 -28.41 -37.12
CA ARG A 12 -1.78 -27.52 -38.20
C ARG A 12 -3.23 -27.07 -38.07
N ASN A 13 -3.87 -27.23 -36.92
CA ASN A 13 -5.27 -26.90 -36.71
C ASN A 13 -5.53 -25.65 -35.84
N PHE A 14 -4.54 -24.83 -35.58
CA PHE A 14 -4.75 -23.48 -35.05
C PHE A 14 -4.68 -22.44 -36.18
N ALA A 15 -5.46 -22.63 -37.22
CA ALA A 15 -5.55 -21.65 -38.27
C ALA A 15 -6.96 -21.05 -38.27
N SER A 16 -7.00 -19.74 -38.16
CA SER A 16 -7.95 -18.81 -38.74
C SER A 16 -9.17 -18.27 -37.99
N GLU A 17 -9.18 -18.31 -36.68
CA GLU A 17 -9.97 -17.28 -35.99
C GLU A 17 -9.00 -16.69 -34.92
N ASP A 18 -8.68 -15.40 -35.01
CA ASP A 18 -8.06 -14.70 -33.88
C ASP A 18 -8.96 -14.95 -32.67
N PRO A 19 -8.47 -15.68 -31.67
CA PRO A 19 -9.31 -15.99 -30.50
C PRO A 19 -9.83 -14.66 -29.94
N GLU A 20 -11.14 -14.53 -29.76
CA GLU A 20 -11.69 -13.38 -29.04
C GLU A 20 -10.88 -13.23 -27.75
N PRO A 21 -10.40 -12.02 -27.44
CA PRO A 21 -9.60 -11.82 -26.26
C PRO A 21 -10.41 -12.29 -25.05
N LEU A 22 -9.81 -13.18 -24.24
CA LEU A 22 -10.43 -13.70 -23.00
C LEU A 22 -10.76 -12.59 -22.00
N TYR A 23 -10.19 -11.40 -22.23
CA TYR A 23 -10.38 -10.21 -21.46
C TYR A 23 -10.75 -9.05 -22.41
N LYS A 24 -11.90 -8.41 -22.18
CA LYS A 24 -12.31 -7.18 -22.87
C LYS A 24 -11.96 -6.01 -21.95
N GLU A 25 -11.14 -5.09 -22.45
CA GLU A 25 -10.97 -3.81 -21.79
C GLU A 25 -12.22 -2.97 -21.98
N ASP A 26 -12.81 -2.52 -20.86
CA ASP A 26 -13.90 -1.55 -20.91
C ASP A 26 -13.39 -0.22 -21.45
N THR A 27 -13.96 0.27 -22.53
CA THR A 27 -13.65 1.59 -23.09
C THR A 27 -14.57 2.65 -22.48
N TRP A 28 -14.06 3.39 -21.50
CA TRP A 28 -14.79 4.49 -20.87
C TRP A 28 -14.42 5.83 -21.51
N TYR A 29 -15.39 6.75 -21.60
CA TYR A 29 -15.09 8.15 -21.96
C TYR A 29 -14.14 8.80 -20.95
N ALA A 30 -14.31 8.50 -19.68
CA ALA A 30 -13.40 8.88 -18.58
C ALA A 30 -13.40 7.79 -17.52
N ASP A 31 -12.22 7.29 -17.18
CA ASP A 31 -12.03 6.32 -16.12
C ASP A 31 -11.55 7.01 -14.84
N PHE A 32 -12.41 7.08 -13.82
CA PHE A 32 -12.09 7.62 -12.49
C PHE A 32 -11.63 6.54 -11.51
N THR A 33 -11.51 5.29 -11.95
CA THR A 33 -11.08 4.16 -11.13
C THR A 33 -9.61 3.84 -11.33
N SER A 34 -8.99 4.35 -12.40
CA SER A 34 -7.59 4.10 -12.71
C SER A 34 -6.67 4.77 -11.69
N ASN A 35 -5.66 4.03 -11.25
CA ASN A 35 -4.64 4.53 -10.33
C ASN A 35 -3.41 5.07 -11.07
N ASN A 36 -3.56 5.52 -12.31
CA ASN A 36 -2.45 5.96 -13.14
C ASN A 36 -1.83 7.26 -12.62
N THR A 37 -0.51 7.32 -12.66
CA THR A 37 0.25 8.54 -12.39
C THR A 37 0.25 9.42 -13.64
N ILE A 38 0.20 10.73 -13.43
CA ILE A 38 0.29 11.69 -14.52
C ILE A 38 1.72 11.64 -15.09
N TYR A 39 1.84 11.23 -16.35
CA TYR A 39 3.12 11.01 -17.02
C TYR A 39 4.08 12.19 -16.89
N GLU A 40 3.60 13.43 -17.14
CA GLU A 40 4.40 14.66 -17.12
C GLU A 40 4.92 15.01 -15.71
N LYS A 41 4.37 14.42 -14.68
CA LYS A 41 4.78 14.69 -13.28
C LYS A 41 5.79 13.71 -12.75
N PHE A 42 5.96 12.55 -13.39
CA PHE A 42 6.98 11.62 -12.98
C PHE A 42 8.39 12.16 -13.30
N PRO A 43 9.34 12.12 -12.37
CA PRO A 43 10.65 12.72 -12.52
C PRO A 43 11.62 11.86 -13.34
N PHE A 44 11.28 11.54 -14.60
CA PHE A 44 12.03 10.60 -15.46
C PHE A 44 13.52 10.87 -15.56
N SER A 45 13.91 12.14 -15.71
CA SER A 45 15.33 12.48 -15.86
C SER A 45 16.14 12.11 -14.63
N LEU A 46 15.59 12.40 -13.45
CA LEU A 46 16.22 12.11 -12.18
C LEU A 46 16.20 10.61 -11.89
N TRP A 47 15.06 9.95 -12.13
CA TRP A 47 14.94 8.50 -11.97
C TRP A 47 15.93 7.74 -12.85
N ARG A 48 16.03 8.09 -14.14
CA ARG A 48 17.03 7.51 -15.06
C ARG A 48 18.47 7.72 -14.61
N LYS A 49 18.78 8.90 -14.04
CA LYS A 49 20.10 9.18 -13.48
C LYS A 49 20.38 8.24 -12.31
N THR A 50 19.46 8.18 -11.34
CA THR A 50 19.57 7.32 -10.16
C THR A 50 19.71 5.85 -10.53
N MET A 51 18.92 5.36 -11.49
CA MET A 51 19.03 3.96 -11.97
C MET A 51 20.42 3.65 -12.57
N ARG A 52 20.99 4.57 -13.36
CA ARG A 52 22.35 4.39 -13.91
C ARG A 52 23.42 4.36 -12.83
N GLU A 53 23.31 5.22 -11.83
CA GLU A 53 24.22 5.23 -10.68
C GLU A 53 24.14 3.90 -9.91
N VAL A 54 22.92 3.40 -9.65
CA VAL A 54 22.73 2.09 -8.99
C VAL A 54 23.33 0.94 -9.79
N LEU A 55 23.11 0.90 -11.10
CA LEU A 55 23.69 -0.13 -11.97
C LEU A 55 25.22 -0.09 -12.04
N SER A 56 25.85 1.06 -11.76
CA SER A 56 27.29 1.23 -11.77
C SER A 56 27.95 0.97 -10.41
N GLU A 57 27.21 1.11 -9.31
CA GLU A 57 27.76 1.07 -7.95
C GLU A 57 27.43 -0.22 -7.20
N TYR A 58 26.33 -0.91 -7.58
CA TYR A 58 25.83 -2.11 -6.89
C TYR A 58 25.86 -3.36 -7.77
N ASP A 59 26.81 -3.46 -8.69
CA ASP A 59 26.91 -4.57 -9.64
C ASP A 59 26.93 -5.95 -8.94
N LEU A 60 27.69 -6.07 -7.86
CA LEU A 60 27.77 -7.31 -7.07
C LEU A 60 26.45 -7.65 -6.38
N GLU A 61 25.84 -6.68 -5.70
CA GLU A 61 24.60 -6.85 -4.97
C GLU A 61 23.41 -7.15 -5.90
N LEU A 62 23.44 -6.61 -7.13
CA LEU A 62 22.38 -6.81 -8.11
C LEU A 62 22.36 -8.21 -8.72
N VAL A 63 23.48 -8.93 -8.72
CA VAL A 63 23.55 -10.33 -9.18
C VAL A 63 23.35 -11.34 -8.05
N GLN A 64 23.27 -10.88 -6.80
CA GLN A 64 23.01 -11.72 -5.64
C GLN A 64 21.52 -11.81 -5.34
N ARG A 65 21.15 -12.85 -4.59
CA ARG A 65 19.79 -13.01 -4.08
C ARG A 65 19.47 -11.89 -3.09
N ALA A 66 18.39 -11.15 -3.35
CA ALA A 66 17.89 -10.13 -2.42
C ALA A 66 17.53 -10.74 -1.06
N HIS A 67 17.82 -10.01 0.02
CA HIS A 67 17.38 -10.36 1.35
C HIS A 67 15.84 -10.45 1.38
N PHE A 68 15.29 -11.47 2.02
CA PHE A 68 13.83 -11.74 2.00
C PHE A 68 12.96 -10.60 2.58
N LEU A 69 13.50 -9.76 3.47
CA LEU A 69 12.85 -8.55 3.97
C LEU A 69 12.96 -7.36 3.00
N GLY A 70 13.72 -7.47 1.94
CA GLY A 70 14.13 -6.37 1.06
C GLY A 70 15.52 -5.82 1.39
N VAL A 71 16.07 -4.98 0.50
CA VAL A 71 17.44 -4.47 0.67
C VAL A 71 17.56 -3.58 1.92
N PRO A 72 18.62 -3.77 2.72
CA PRO A 72 18.80 -3.02 3.98
C PRO A 72 18.78 -1.49 3.78
N ALA A 73 19.38 -1.00 2.69
CA ALA A 73 19.40 0.43 2.36
C ALA A 73 17.97 1.01 2.25
N LEU A 74 17.06 0.32 1.55
CA LEU A 74 15.68 0.81 1.42
C LEU A 74 14.93 0.74 2.75
N ARG A 75 15.08 -0.34 3.51
CA ARG A 75 14.43 -0.46 4.84
C ARG A 75 14.88 0.67 5.77
N LYS A 76 16.18 1.01 5.76
CA LYS A 76 16.72 2.15 6.51
C LYS A 76 16.15 3.47 6.01
N ALA A 77 16.18 3.72 4.70
CA ALA A 77 15.63 4.96 4.11
C ALA A 77 14.14 5.16 4.44
N ILE A 78 13.35 4.07 4.43
CA ILE A 78 11.93 4.11 4.83
C ILE A 78 11.80 4.42 6.32
N ALA A 79 12.57 3.80 7.22
CA ALA A 79 12.51 4.08 8.65
C ALA A 79 12.83 5.56 8.94
N ASP A 80 13.89 6.09 8.34
CA ASP A 80 14.27 7.50 8.45
C ASP A 80 13.19 8.45 7.87
N TYR A 81 12.57 8.07 6.76
CA TYR A 81 11.46 8.81 6.16
C TYR A 81 10.22 8.82 7.07
N LEU A 82 9.81 7.66 7.60
CA LEU A 82 8.66 7.54 8.51
C LEU A 82 8.88 8.34 9.80
N TYR A 83 10.10 8.34 10.33
CA TYR A 83 10.42 9.17 11.49
C TYR A 83 10.21 10.66 11.21
N ARG A 84 10.75 11.17 10.08
CA ARG A 84 10.64 12.59 9.71
C ARG A 84 9.22 13.01 9.31
N SER A 85 8.51 12.13 8.59
CA SER A 85 7.22 12.49 7.97
C SER A 85 6.00 12.12 8.80
N ARG A 86 6.12 11.07 9.65
CA ARG A 86 5.01 10.49 10.42
C ARG A 86 5.25 10.44 11.92
N GLY A 87 6.44 10.78 12.39
CA GLY A 87 6.81 10.65 13.80
C GLY A 87 6.92 9.19 14.26
N MET A 88 7.00 8.24 13.33
CA MET A 88 7.08 6.81 13.63
C MET A 88 8.53 6.40 13.90
N ASN A 89 8.82 5.98 15.12
CA ASN A 89 10.13 5.45 15.49
C ASN A 89 10.15 3.93 15.31
N VAL A 90 10.47 3.48 14.09
CA VAL A 90 10.46 2.07 13.72
C VAL A 90 11.87 1.58 13.40
N SER A 91 12.19 0.35 13.83
CA SER A 91 13.45 -0.31 13.44
C SER A 91 13.38 -0.74 11.97
N PRO A 92 14.44 -0.51 11.16
CA PRO A 92 14.55 -1.09 9.83
C PRO A 92 14.38 -2.62 9.80
N GLU A 93 14.70 -3.30 10.91
CA GLU A 93 14.51 -4.75 11.05
C GLU A 93 13.04 -5.18 11.16
N CYS A 94 12.13 -4.24 11.44
CA CYS A 94 10.70 -4.47 11.49
C CYS A 94 9.98 -4.13 10.17
N ILE A 95 10.72 -3.76 9.12
CA ILE A 95 10.18 -3.40 7.80
C ILE A 95 10.34 -4.56 6.83
N VAL A 96 9.25 -4.91 6.15
CA VAL A 96 9.22 -5.90 5.06
C VAL A 96 8.84 -5.19 3.77
N ILE A 97 9.68 -5.32 2.75
CA ILE A 97 9.42 -4.82 1.39
C ILE A 97 8.74 -5.90 0.56
N GLY A 98 7.77 -5.52 -0.25
CA GLY A 98 7.11 -6.42 -1.21
C GLY A 98 6.78 -5.72 -2.53
N ALA A 99 6.54 -6.50 -3.58
CA ALA A 99 6.21 -5.99 -4.91
C ALA A 99 4.83 -5.31 -5.00
N SER A 100 3.95 -5.54 -4.05
CA SER A 100 2.63 -4.91 -3.97
C SER A 100 2.00 -5.07 -2.60
N ILE A 101 0.96 -4.29 -2.36
CA ILE A 101 0.14 -4.41 -1.15
C ILE A 101 -0.52 -5.80 -1.09
N GLU A 102 -1.01 -6.32 -2.21
CA GLU A 102 -1.65 -7.64 -2.29
C GLU A 102 -0.69 -8.76 -1.88
N TYR A 103 0.56 -8.70 -2.36
CA TYR A 103 1.59 -9.65 -1.95
C TYR A 103 1.87 -9.59 -0.44
N LEU A 104 1.91 -8.38 0.12
CA LEU A 104 2.11 -8.21 1.56
C LEU A 104 0.91 -8.72 2.36
N TYR A 105 -0.32 -8.53 1.87
CA TYR A 105 -1.53 -9.11 2.47
C TYR A 105 -1.46 -10.64 2.50
N GLU A 106 -1.07 -11.29 1.40
CA GLU A 106 -0.88 -12.74 1.37
C GLU A 106 0.09 -13.22 2.47
N LYS A 107 1.21 -12.52 2.65
CA LYS A 107 2.18 -12.84 3.70
C LYS A 107 1.62 -12.60 5.10
N LEU A 108 0.90 -11.48 5.26
CA LEU A 108 0.32 -11.09 6.54
C LEU A 108 -0.78 -12.07 7.00
N ILE A 109 -1.66 -12.49 6.11
CA ILE A 109 -2.72 -13.47 6.39
C ILE A 109 -2.11 -14.79 6.92
N LYS A 110 -1.02 -15.26 6.31
CA LYS A 110 -0.32 -16.48 6.74
C LYS A 110 0.44 -16.32 8.07
N LEU A 111 0.64 -15.08 8.53
CA LEU A 111 1.34 -14.76 9.77
C LEU A 111 0.40 -14.60 10.96
N LEU A 112 -0.80 -14.08 10.71
CA LEU A 112 -1.83 -13.83 11.73
C LEU A 112 -2.44 -15.14 12.25
N PRO A 113 -3.13 -15.15 13.41
CA PRO A 113 -3.73 -16.34 13.97
C PRO A 113 -4.71 -17.03 12.99
N GLU A 114 -4.66 -18.35 12.88
CA GLU A 114 -5.43 -19.13 11.89
C GLU A 114 -6.96 -18.98 12.01
N ASN A 115 -7.47 -18.74 13.21
CA ASN A 115 -8.91 -18.59 13.47
C ASN A 115 -9.34 -17.11 13.51
N SER A 116 -8.61 -16.22 12.84
CA SER A 116 -8.94 -14.79 12.84
C SER A 116 -10.19 -14.50 12.04
N VAL A 117 -11.03 -13.61 12.57
CA VAL A 117 -12.16 -12.99 11.88
C VAL A 117 -11.75 -11.56 11.51
N TYR A 118 -11.82 -11.24 10.22
CA TYR A 118 -11.35 -9.96 9.70
C TYR A 118 -12.48 -8.95 9.63
N GLY A 119 -12.24 -7.72 10.09
CA GLY A 119 -13.13 -6.57 9.91
C GLY A 119 -12.66 -5.69 8.77
N ALA A 120 -13.57 -5.29 7.89
CA ALA A 120 -13.31 -4.34 6.81
C ALA A 120 -14.30 -3.18 6.86
N GLU A 121 -13.83 -1.97 6.66
CA GLU A 121 -14.61 -0.73 6.61
C GLU A 121 -15.72 -0.80 5.55
N ASN A 122 -16.94 -0.31 5.87
CA ASN A 122 -18.08 -0.25 4.97
C ASN A 122 -18.87 1.07 5.13
N PRO A 123 -18.96 1.90 4.06
CA PRO A 123 -18.30 1.69 2.75
C PRO A 123 -16.78 1.71 2.89
N GLY A 124 -16.06 1.00 2.03
CA GLY A 124 -14.61 0.87 2.10
C GLY A 124 -13.99 0.38 0.78
N TYR A 125 -12.69 0.15 0.79
CA TYR A 125 -11.96 -0.33 -0.38
C TYR A 125 -12.29 -1.78 -0.68
N ARG A 126 -13.11 -2.01 -1.72
CA ARG A 126 -13.67 -3.32 -2.08
C ARG A 126 -12.66 -4.44 -2.32
N LYS A 127 -11.39 -4.11 -2.59
CA LYS A 127 -10.35 -5.11 -2.79
C LYS A 127 -10.04 -5.87 -1.50
N ILE A 128 -10.16 -5.24 -0.34
CA ILE A 128 -9.83 -5.86 0.95
C ILE A 128 -10.75 -7.04 1.27
N PRO A 129 -12.10 -6.88 1.26
CA PRO A 129 -12.99 -8.03 1.42
C PRO A 129 -12.76 -9.15 0.39
N ARG A 130 -12.51 -8.79 -0.88
CA ARG A 130 -12.22 -9.79 -1.93
C ARG A 130 -10.97 -10.61 -1.66
N ILE A 131 -9.93 -9.99 -1.09
CA ILE A 131 -8.73 -10.73 -0.66
C ILE A 131 -9.11 -11.74 0.43
N TYR A 132 -9.91 -11.34 1.41
CA TYR A 132 -10.35 -12.27 2.46
C TYR A 132 -11.19 -13.42 1.90
N GLU A 133 -12.10 -13.13 0.98
CA GLU A 133 -12.92 -14.13 0.28
C GLU A 133 -12.07 -15.12 -0.52
N GLU A 134 -11.08 -14.62 -1.27
CA GLU A 134 -10.16 -15.45 -2.06
C GLU A 134 -9.35 -16.43 -1.19
N PHE A 135 -8.96 -15.99 0.01
CA PHE A 135 -8.28 -16.86 0.98
C PHE A 135 -9.22 -17.68 1.86
N GLY A 136 -10.53 -17.63 1.63
CA GLY A 136 -11.53 -18.36 2.43
C GLY A 136 -11.60 -17.93 3.90
N LEU A 137 -11.24 -16.67 4.18
CA LEU A 137 -11.20 -16.15 5.54
C LEU A 137 -12.57 -15.59 5.97
N PRO A 138 -13.00 -15.84 7.22
CA PRO A 138 -14.19 -15.20 7.75
C PRO A 138 -13.95 -13.69 7.90
N TRP A 139 -14.85 -12.89 7.34
CA TRP A 139 -14.78 -11.44 7.48
C TRP A 139 -16.15 -10.82 7.81
N LYS A 140 -16.11 -9.63 8.35
CA LYS A 140 -17.27 -8.82 8.75
C LYS A 140 -17.15 -7.42 8.21
N SER A 141 -18.28 -6.89 7.76
CA SER A 141 -18.45 -5.49 7.42
C SER A 141 -18.53 -4.66 8.70
N ILE A 142 -17.71 -3.63 8.82
CA ILE A 142 -17.69 -2.71 9.96
C ILE A 142 -18.19 -1.36 9.50
N GLU A 143 -19.25 -0.87 10.12
CA GLU A 143 -19.85 0.41 9.78
C GLU A 143 -18.91 1.58 10.09
N MET A 144 -19.10 2.65 9.33
CA MET A 144 -18.40 3.91 9.52
C MET A 144 -19.33 4.97 10.11
N ASP A 145 -18.78 5.83 10.95
CA ASP A 145 -19.44 7.06 11.42
C ASP A 145 -18.57 8.30 11.10
N GLU A 146 -18.97 9.48 11.56
CA GLU A 146 -18.25 10.73 11.29
C GLU A 146 -16.83 10.76 11.88
N SER A 147 -16.53 9.92 12.85
CA SER A 147 -15.22 9.80 13.51
C SER A 147 -14.31 8.73 12.94
N GLY A 148 -14.80 7.88 12.05
CA GLY A 148 -14.10 6.72 11.47
C GLY A 148 -14.88 5.42 11.67
N VAL A 149 -14.19 4.31 11.87
CA VAL A 149 -14.82 3.00 12.16
C VAL A 149 -15.67 3.08 13.41
N SER A 150 -16.93 2.62 13.33
CA SER A 150 -17.85 2.53 14.47
C SER A 150 -17.37 1.49 15.48
N MET A 151 -17.05 1.90 16.70
CA MET A 151 -16.61 0.99 17.75
C MET A 151 -17.73 0.04 18.20
N ALA A 152 -19.00 0.44 18.12
CA ALA A 152 -20.14 -0.44 18.40
C ALA A 152 -20.18 -1.56 17.37
N SER A 153 -20.17 -1.23 16.08
CA SER A 153 -20.14 -2.22 15.00
C SER A 153 -18.92 -3.15 15.08
N LEU A 154 -17.73 -2.61 15.39
CA LEU A 154 -16.52 -3.40 15.56
C LEU A 154 -16.65 -4.42 16.71
N ARG A 155 -17.17 -3.99 17.86
CA ARG A 155 -17.34 -4.89 19.04
C ARG A 155 -18.39 -5.96 18.81
N GLU A 156 -19.47 -5.66 18.09
CA GLU A 156 -20.52 -6.62 17.74
C GLU A 156 -20.09 -7.62 16.67
N SER A 157 -19.13 -7.25 15.82
CA SER A 157 -18.72 -8.06 14.67
C SER A 157 -17.97 -9.35 15.02
N SER A 158 -17.47 -9.51 16.23
CA SER A 158 -16.56 -10.59 16.66
C SER A 158 -15.22 -10.59 15.89
N ALA A 159 -14.89 -9.53 15.13
CA ALA A 159 -13.60 -9.40 14.45
C ALA A 159 -12.48 -9.25 15.50
N ASN A 160 -11.36 -9.93 15.26
CA ASN A 160 -10.14 -9.76 16.04
C ASN A 160 -9.00 -9.13 15.21
N ILE A 161 -9.15 -9.04 13.90
CA ILE A 161 -8.28 -8.26 13.01
C ILE A 161 -9.15 -7.21 12.33
N VAL A 162 -8.77 -5.93 12.39
CA VAL A 162 -9.51 -4.87 11.68
C VAL A 162 -8.60 -4.12 10.71
N HIS A 163 -9.04 -3.97 9.45
CA HIS A 163 -8.39 -3.12 8.47
C HIS A 163 -9.02 -1.74 8.50
N VAL A 164 -8.20 -0.71 8.61
CA VAL A 164 -8.61 0.70 8.67
C VAL A 164 -7.71 1.59 7.84
N SER A 165 -8.28 2.63 7.22
CA SER A 165 -7.57 3.70 6.52
C SER A 165 -7.76 5.04 7.26
N PRO A 166 -7.08 5.25 8.40
CA PRO A 166 -7.46 6.30 9.35
C PRO A 166 -7.06 7.70 8.92
N GLU A 167 -6.17 7.84 7.96
CA GLU A 167 -5.67 9.14 7.51
C GLU A 167 -6.52 9.76 6.41
N HIS A 168 -7.03 8.91 5.52
CA HIS A 168 -7.87 9.32 4.39
C HIS A 168 -8.70 8.12 3.94
N HIS A 169 -9.87 7.99 4.55
CA HIS A 169 -10.75 6.86 4.29
C HIS A 169 -11.32 6.91 2.86
N TYR A 170 -11.19 5.83 2.12
CA TYR A 170 -11.83 5.67 0.80
C TYR A 170 -13.16 4.90 0.92
N PRO A 171 -14.28 5.38 0.35
CA PRO A 171 -14.40 6.56 -0.55
C PRO A 171 -14.86 7.85 0.17
N LEU A 172 -15.05 7.86 1.49
CA LEU A 172 -15.72 8.95 2.20
C LEU A 172 -14.83 10.19 2.40
N GLY A 173 -13.51 10.07 2.29
CA GLY A 173 -12.59 11.15 2.60
C GLY A 173 -12.50 11.49 4.09
N THR A 174 -13.11 10.69 4.96
CA THR A 174 -13.13 10.88 6.40
C THR A 174 -11.74 10.68 6.99
N VAL A 175 -11.35 11.53 7.93
CA VAL A 175 -10.14 11.36 8.76
C VAL A 175 -10.55 10.84 10.12
N THR A 176 -10.02 9.69 10.52
CA THR A 176 -10.31 9.12 11.85
C THR A 176 -9.82 10.05 12.95
N THR A 177 -10.72 10.46 13.82
CA THR A 177 -10.43 11.42 14.91
C THR A 177 -9.42 10.85 15.91
N ALA A 178 -8.71 11.73 16.63
CA ALA A 178 -7.76 11.32 17.67
C ALA A 178 -8.41 10.46 18.76
N GLY A 179 -9.66 10.79 19.16
CA GLY A 179 -10.43 10.00 20.12
C GLY A 179 -10.68 8.58 19.60
N ARG A 180 -11.16 8.45 18.35
CA ARG A 180 -11.41 7.15 17.74
C ARG A 180 -10.14 6.32 17.56
N ARG A 181 -9.00 6.93 17.25
CA ARG A 181 -7.70 6.25 17.20
C ARG A 181 -7.35 5.65 18.57
N GLN A 182 -7.60 6.38 19.64
CA GLN A 182 -7.37 5.89 21.00
C GLN A 182 -8.32 4.73 21.37
N GLU A 183 -9.60 4.80 20.96
CA GLU A 183 -10.56 3.70 21.15
C GLU A 183 -10.15 2.43 20.40
N LEU A 184 -9.68 2.56 19.16
CA LEU A 184 -9.17 1.45 18.37
C LEU A 184 -7.94 0.81 19.01
N LEU A 185 -6.99 1.61 19.49
CA LEU A 185 -5.79 1.09 20.19
C LEU A 185 -6.16 0.40 21.50
N SER A 186 -7.13 0.97 22.25
CA SER A 186 -7.65 0.35 23.47
C SER A 186 -8.32 -0.99 23.17
N TRP A 187 -9.18 -1.05 22.12
CA TRP A 187 -9.79 -2.29 21.67
C TRP A 187 -8.76 -3.35 21.28
N ALA A 188 -7.70 -2.98 20.58
CA ALA A 188 -6.66 -3.93 20.20
C ALA A 188 -5.85 -4.42 21.40
N ALA A 189 -5.71 -3.61 22.46
CA ALA A 189 -5.01 -3.97 23.69
C ALA A 189 -5.81 -4.94 24.61
N GLU A 190 -7.13 -5.03 24.45
CA GLU A 190 -8.01 -5.86 25.28
C GLU A 190 -7.78 -7.37 25.12
N ALA A 191 -7.22 -7.83 23.96
CA ALA A 191 -6.95 -9.25 23.73
C ALA A 191 -5.65 -9.48 22.94
N ALA A 192 -5.00 -10.60 23.22
CA ALA A 192 -3.67 -10.90 22.66
C ALA A 192 -3.68 -11.24 21.17
N ASP A 193 -4.82 -11.64 20.62
CA ASP A 193 -5.05 -12.02 19.23
C ASP A 193 -5.63 -10.89 18.38
N ARG A 194 -5.88 -9.70 18.97
CA ARG A 194 -6.37 -8.52 18.24
C ARG A 194 -5.24 -7.72 17.61
N TYR A 195 -5.43 -7.37 16.34
CA TYR A 195 -4.54 -6.50 15.59
C TYR A 195 -5.31 -5.49 14.74
N ILE A 196 -4.67 -4.37 14.47
CA ILE A 196 -5.14 -3.34 13.54
C ILE A 196 -4.19 -3.34 12.34
N ILE A 197 -4.73 -3.45 11.13
CA ILE A 197 -4.01 -3.19 9.88
C ILE A 197 -4.29 -1.75 9.50
N GLU A 198 -3.30 -0.88 9.66
CA GLU A 198 -3.36 0.52 9.27
C GLU A 198 -2.87 0.66 7.82
N ASP A 199 -3.79 0.87 6.88
CA ASP A 199 -3.49 1.13 5.47
C ASP A 199 -3.38 2.64 5.21
N ASP A 200 -2.16 3.11 5.03
CA ASP A 200 -1.81 4.53 4.91
C ASP A 200 -1.36 4.87 3.47
N TYR A 201 -2.18 4.47 2.51
CA TYR A 201 -1.89 4.40 1.07
C TYR A 201 -1.57 5.74 0.38
N ASP A 202 -1.99 6.87 0.96
CA ASP A 202 -1.85 8.21 0.36
C ASP A 202 -1.50 9.32 1.38
N CYS A 203 -0.93 8.96 2.51
CA CYS A 203 -0.57 9.88 3.59
C CYS A 203 0.33 11.05 3.15
N GLU A 204 1.02 10.89 2.04
CA GLU A 204 1.83 11.94 1.44
C GLU A 204 0.98 13.10 0.89
N PHE A 205 -0.28 12.88 0.52
CA PHE A 205 -1.12 13.88 -0.18
C PHE A 205 -2.09 14.64 0.74
N ARG A 206 -1.65 14.92 1.96
CA ARG A 206 -2.45 15.72 2.89
C ARG A 206 -2.52 17.18 2.47
N TYR A 207 -3.73 17.72 2.54
CA TYR A 207 -4.02 19.12 2.24
C TYR A 207 -4.34 19.92 3.51
N SER A 208 -4.63 19.27 4.64
CA SER A 208 -4.88 19.92 5.92
C SER A 208 -3.58 20.27 6.66
N THR A 209 -3.63 21.35 7.46
CA THR A 209 -2.48 21.87 8.20
C THR A 209 -2.14 21.09 9.47
N LYS A 210 -3.06 20.28 9.99
CA LYS A 210 -2.84 19.48 11.22
C LYS A 210 -2.62 18.01 10.86
N SER A 211 -1.43 17.51 11.09
CA SER A 211 -1.13 16.09 11.02
C SER A 211 -1.61 15.39 12.30
N ILE A 212 -2.46 14.37 12.15
CA ILE A 212 -2.75 13.44 13.23
C ILE A 212 -1.67 12.34 13.15
N PRO A 213 -1.05 11.95 14.28
CA PRO A 213 -0.08 10.87 14.29
C PRO A 213 -0.67 9.55 13.77
N ALA A 214 0.12 8.73 13.09
CA ALA A 214 -0.31 7.39 12.68
C ALA A 214 -0.72 6.55 13.90
N LEU A 215 -1.65 5.61 13.73
CA LEU A 215 -2.02 4.67 14.79
C LEU A 215 -0.77 3.93 15.30
N GLN A 216 0.08 3.50 14.39
CA GLN A 216 1.33 2.81 14.71
C GLN A 216 2.24 3.66 15.61
N SER A 217 2.33 4.98 15.41
CA SER A 217 3.15 5.86 16.24
C SER A 217 2.61 6.07 17.66
N MET A 218 1.31 5.79 17.87
CA MET A 218 0.61 5.89 19.15
C MET A 218 0.50 4.53 19.87
N ASP A 219 0.88 3.44 19.21
CA ASP A 219 0.68 2.07 19.67
C ASP A 219 1.76 1.65 20.67
N LEU A 220 1.42 1.65 21.95
CA LEU A 220 2.28 1.19 23.04
C LEU A 220 2.20 -0.33 23.28
N ASN A 221 1.21 -1.01 22.68
CA ASN A 221 0.93 -2.42 22.91
C ASN A 221 1.40 -3.34 21.78
N HIS A 222 1.99 -2.77 20.73
CA HIS A 222 2.49 -3.49 19.56
C HIS A 222 1.39 -4.32 18.87
N ARG A 223 0.25 -3.68 18.59
CA ARG A 223 -0.94 -4.26 17.95
C ARG A 223 -1.22 -3.71 16.56
N VAL A 224 -0.49 -2.67 16.13
CA VAL A 224 -0.69 -2.05 14.83
C VAL A 224 0.33 -2.58 13.83
N ILE A 225 -0.18 -3.08 12.71
CA ILE A 225 0.56 -3.45 11.51
C ILE A 225 0.37 -2.31 10.53
N TYR A 226 1.43 -1.58 10.22
CA TYR A 226 1.34 -0.45 9.30
C TYR A 226 1.68 -0.89 7.88
N MET A 227 0.90 -0.47 6.90
CA MET A 227 1.10 -0.79 5.49
C MET A 227 1.08 0.49 4.65
N ASN A 228 1.96 0.55 3.65
CA ASN A 228 2.00 1.67 2.70
C ASN A 228 2.59 1.22 1.35
N THR A 229 2.38 2.04 0.31
CA THR A 229 2.84 1.78 -1.06
C THR A 229 3.37 3.03 -1.73
N PHE A 230 4.42 2.87 -2.53
CA PHE A 230 4.94 3.96 -3.37
C PHE A 230 4.17 4.12 -4.70
N SER A 231 3.17 3.26 -4.94
CA SER A 231 2.37 3.31 -6.19
C SER A 231 1.63 4.62 -6.40
N LYS A 232 1.20 5.29 -5.32
CA LYS A 232 0.50 6.58 -5.39
C LYS A 232 1.47 7.77 -5.41
N SER A 233 2.55 7.67 -4.65
CA SER A 233 3.51 8.75 -4.48
C SER A 233 4.58 8.82 -5.58
N LEU A 234 4.79 7.73 -6.33
CA LEU A 234 5.69 7.67 -7.49
C LEU A 234 4.94 7.22 -8.75
N ALA A 235 4.83 5.91 -8.96
CA ALA A 235 4.09 5.36 -10.09
C ALA A 235 3.65 3.91 -9.79
N PRO A 236 2.47 3.47 -10.26
CA PRO A 236 1.99 2.09 -10.07
C PRO A 236 2.96 1.03 -10.60
N ALA A 237 3.72 1.35 -11.65
CA ALA A 237 4.68 0.44 -12.28
C ALA A 237 5.94 0.16 -11.44
N ILE A 238 6.28 0.99 -10.47
CA ILE A 238 7.46 0.79 -9.60
C ILE A 238 7.28 -0.43 -8.67
N ARG A 239 6.04 -0.80 -8.38
CA ARG A 239 5.72 -2.03 -7.65
C ARG A 239 6.51 -2.22 -6.35
N ILE A 240 6.63 -1.19 -5.53
CA ILE A 240 7.23 -1.28 -4.19
C ILE A 240 6.19 -0.85 -3.16
N SER A 241 5.92 -1.75 -2.23
CA SER A 241 5.10 -1.54 -1.03
C SER A 241 5.87 -2.04 0.18
N TYR A 242 5.47 -1.64 1.37
CA TYR A 242 6.09 -2.11 2.59
C TYR A 242 5.08 -2.26 3.72
N MET A 243 5.42 -3.11 4.68
CA MET A 243 4.73 -3.21 5.97
C MET A 243 5.71 -3.08 7.12
N VAL A 244 5.25 -2.48 8.20
CA VAL A 244 5.97 -2.42 9.48
C VAL A 244 5.27 -3.36 10.44
N LEU A 245 5.96 -4.40 10.86
CA LEU A 245 5.42 -5.40 11.78
C LEU A 245 5.81 -5.10 13.22
N PRO A 246 4.92 -5.30 14.18
CA PRO A 246 5.29 -5.43 15.58
C PRO A 246 6.37 -6.49 15.78
N ARG A 247 7.31 -6.24 16.71
CA ARG A 247 8.51 -7.08 16.88
C ARG A 247 8.20 -8.57 17.02
N LYS A 248 7.18 -8.94 17.81
CA LYS A 248 6.77 -10.34 17.96
C LYS A 248 6.30 -10.99 16.66
N LEU A 249 5.51 -10.25 15.86
CA LEU A 249 5.10 -10.72 14.53
C LEU A 249 6.28 -10.81 13.57
N MET A 250 7.24 -9.89 13.66
CA MET A 250 8.46 -9.94 12.84
C MET A 250 9.30 -11.18 13.16
N GLU A 251 9.46 -11.54 14.43
CA GLU A 251 10.16 -12.77 14.84
C GLU A 251 9.50 -14.02 14.22
N HIS A 252 8.17 -14.10 14.26
CA HIS A 252 7.42 -15.17 13.60
C HIS A 252 7.55 -15.14 12.07
N TYR A 253 7.55 -13.93 11.47
CA TYR A 253 7.74 -13.76 10.04
C TYR A 253 9.13 -14.25 9.60
N ILE A 254 10.19 -13.90 10.30
CA ILE A 254 11.55 -14.34 10.03
C ILE A 254 11.64 -15.87 10.09
N ALA A 255 11.08 -16.49 11.12
CA ALA A 255 11.09 -17.94 11.27
C ALA A 255 10.41 -18.68 10.11
N ARG A 256 9.35 -18.09 9.53
CA ARG A 256 8.54 -18.71 8.47
C ARG A 256 8.94 -18.31 7.04
N ALA A 257 9.58 -17.14 6.86
CA ALA A 257 9.75 -16.53 5.54
C ALA A 257 11.22 -16.44 5.07
N ASN A 258 12.20 -16.80 5.89
CA ASN A 258 13.63 -16.65 5.60
C ASN A 258 14.13 -17.43 4.36
N PHE A 259 13.39 -18.43 3.89
CA PHE A 259 13.72 -19.21 2.70
C PHE A 259 13.18 -18.59 1.39
N TYR A 260 12.26 -17.61 1.47
CA TYR A 260 11.77 -16.90 0.28
C TYR A 260 12.81 -15.91 -0.26
N SER A 261 12.70 -15.60 -1.54
CA SER A 261 13.33 -14.41 -2.12
C SER A 261 12.39 -13.21 -2.00
N ASN A 262 12.94 -11.99 -1.93
CA ASN A 262 12.10 -10.80 -1.99
C ASN A 262 11.44 -10.69 -3.38
N SER A 263 10.19 -10.22 -3.42
CA SER A 263 9.41 -10.11 -4.65
C SER A 263 9.66 -8.81 -5.42
N ALA A 264 10.23 -7.78 -4.79
CA ALA A 264 10.56 -6.52 -5.43
C ALA A 264 11.99 -6.55 -5.99
N SER A 265 12.19 -5.94 -7.16
CA SER A 265 13.50 -5.84 -7.83
C SER A 265 14.54 -5.13 -6.95
N SER A 266 15.73 -5.74 -6.75
CA SER A 266 16.82 -5.12 -5.99
C SER A 266 17.26 -3.79 -6.60
N CYS A 267 17.32 -3.70 -7.92
CA CYS A 267 17.70 -2.48 -8.63
C CYS A 267 16.76 -1.32 -8.31
N GLU A 268 15.45 -1.57 -8.37
CA GLU A 268 14.44 -0.57 -8.02
C GLU A 268 14.45 -0.21 -6.53
N GLN A 269 14.72 -1.18 -5.67
CA GLN A 269 14.85 -0.94 -4.23
C GLN A 269 16.04 -0.03 -3.91
N TYR A 270 17.22 -0.26 -4.50
CA TYR A 270 18.39 0.60 -4.34
C TYR A 270 18.15 2.00 -4.92
N ALA A 271 17.50 2.07 -6.09
CA ALA A 271 17.16 3.36 -6.70
C ALA A 271 16.21 4.17 -5.82
N LEU A 272 15.20 3.53 -5.27
CA LEU A 272 14.24 4.19 -4.36
C LEU A 272 14.91 4.61 -3.05
N ALA A 273 15.77 3.76 -2.47
CA ALA A 273 16.54 4.11 -1.28
C ALA A 273 17.33 5.42 -1.51
N ARG A 274 18.11 5.47 -2.58
CA ARG A 274 18.88 6.67 -2.96
C ARG A 274 18.00 7.88 -3.24
N PHE A 275 16.85 7.67 -3.88
CA PHE A 275 15.88 8.74 -4.19
C PHE A 275 15.27 9.36 -2.94
N ILE A 276 15.06 8.57 -1.88
CA ILE A 276 14.63 9.02 -0.56
C ILE A 276 15.79 9.72 0.17
N GLU A 277 16.94 9.07 0.27
CA GLU A 277 18.10 9.56 1.04
C GLU A 277 18.61 10.93 0.57
N ASN A 278 18.64 11.16 -0.74
CA ASN A 278 19.09 12.44 -1.30
C ASN A 278 18.01 13.54 -1.33
N GLY A 279 16.83 13.30 -0.73
CA GLY A 279 15.71 14.25 -0.65
C GLY A 279 14.97 14.48 -1.97
N SER A 280 15.22 13.65 -2.99
CA SER A 280 14.53 13.76 -4.28
C SER A 280 13.07 13.36 -4.19
N PHE A 281 12.77 12.40 -3.33
CA PHE A 281 11.42 11.95 -3.07
C PHE A 281 10.57 13.06 -2.47
N GLU A 282 11.04 13.72 -1.42
CA GLU A 282 10.32 14.83 -0.77
C GLU A 282 10.12 16.03 -1.71
N ARG A 283 11.12 16.34 -2.56
CA ARG A 283 10.98 17.38 -3.60
C ARG A 283 9.94 17.00 -4.65
N HIS A 284 9.88 15.71 -5.02
CA HIS A 284 8.86 15.21 -5.94
C HIS A 284 7.47 15.30 -5.31
N LEU A 285 7.29 14.83 -4.09
CA LEU A 285 6.02 14.92 -3.34
C LEU A 285 5.53 16.37 -3.22
N SER A 286 6.42 17.32 -2.92
CA SER A 286 6.06 18.72 -2.79
C SER A 286 5.49 19.28 -4.10
N ARG A 287 6.05 18.88 -5.26
CA ARG A 287 5.54 19.26 -6.59
C ARG A 287 4.19 18.62 -6.90
N LEU A 288 4.03 17.33 -6.58
CA LEU A 288 2.76 16.63 -6.75
C LEU A 288 1.65 17.22 -5.88
N LYS A 289 1.92 17.51 -4.61
CA LYS A 289 0.95 18.16 -3.69
C LYS A 289 0.47 19.49 -4.25
N LYS A 290 1.39 20.31 -4.72
CA LYS A 290 1.03 21.62 -5.33
C LYS A 290 0.13 21.41 -6.55
N TYR A 291 0.49 20.47 -7.42
CA TYR A 291 -0.27 20.16 -8.62
C TYR A 291 -1.68 19.66 -8.30
N TYR A 292 -1.80 18.63 -7.47
CA TYR A 292 -3.11 18.06 -7.13
C TYR A 292 -4.01 19.04 -6.39
N ARG A 293 -3.44 19.91 -5.56
CA ARG A 293 -4.21 21.00 -4.92
C ARG A 293 -4.80 21.94 -5.98
N GLN A 294 -4.00 22.38 -6.95
CA GLN A 294 -4.46 23.27 -8.01
C GLN A 294 -5.54 22.64 -8.88
N GLU A 295 -5.36 21.37 -9.26
CA GLU A 295 -6.35 20.65 -10.06
C GLU A 295 -7.64 20.37 -9.24
N GLY A 296 -7.53 20.03 -7.96
CA GLY A 296 -8.69 19.88 -7.07
C GLY A 296 -9.49 21.18 -6.96
N GLU A 297 -8.83 22.31 -6.74
CA GLU A 297 -9.48 23.64 -6.72
C GLU A 297 -10.13 24.00 -8.06
N ARG A 298 -9.49 23.64 -9.18
CA ARG A 298 -10.03 23.81 -10.52
C ARG A 298 -11.28 22.96 -10.74
N LEU A 299 -11.22 21.68 -10.37
CA LEU A 299 -12.34 20.75 -10.46
C LEU A 299 -13.53 21.22 -9.62
N LEU A 300 -13.28 21.61 -8.37
CA LEU A 300 -14.34 22.15 -7.48
C LEU A 300 -15.02 23.39 -8.07
N ARG A 301 -14.28 24.28 -8.69
CA ARG A 301 -14.87 25.45 -9.38
C ARG A 301 -15.78 25.03 -10.52
N ILE A 302 -15.35 24.09 -11.36
CA ILE A 302 -16.14 23.58 -12.49
C ILE A 302 -17.43 22.92 -11.96
N ILE A 303 -17.32 22.08 -10.92
CA ILE A 303 -18.47 21.38 -10.32
C ILE A 303 -19.47 22.40 -9.73
N LYS A 304 -18.97 23.41 -9.01
CA LYS A 304 -19.82 24.47 -8.40
C LYS A 304 -20.52 25.34 -9.44
N GLN A 305 -19.95 25.51 -10.61
CA GLN A 305 -20.52 26.26 -11.73
C GLN A 305 -21.48 25.40 -12.60
N SER A 306 -21.48 24.08 -12.42
CA SER A 306 -22.31 23.17 -13.14
C SER A 306 -23.75 23.17 -12.59
N SER A 307 -24.74 23.26 -13.44
CA SER A 307 -26.15 23.11 -13.08
C SER A 307 -26.56 21.64 -12.84
N LEU A 308 -25.65 20.69 -13.14
CA LEU A 308 -25.93 19.25 -13.05
C LEU A 308 -25.87 18.72 -11.60
N ILE A 309 -25.14 19.40 -10.72
CA ILE A 309 -24.96 18.97 -9.33
C ILE A 309 -25.47 20.08 -8.40
N PRO A 310 -26.49 19.81 -7.56
CA PRO A 310 -26.96 20.77 -6.58
C PRO A 310 -25.83 21.21 -5.64
N SER A 311 -25.71 22.52 -5.42
CA SER A 311 -24.65 23.11 -4.55
C SER A 311 -24.62 22.52 -3.13
N SER A 312 -25.77 22.05 -2.63
CA SER A 312 -25.91 21.39 -1.32
C SER A 312 -25.23 20.01 -1.25
N ARG A 313 -24.82 19.43 -2.38
CA ARG A 313 -24.11 18.14 -2.42
C ARG A 313 -22.61 18.27 -2.65
N ILE A 314 -22.09 19.50 -2.67
CA ILE A 314 -20.67 19.79 -2.88
C ILE A 314 -20.11 20.26 -1.55
N THR A 315 -19.44 19.39 -0.83
CA THR A 315 -18.73 19.66 0.43
C THR A 315 -17.25 19.96 0.20
#